data_981e42fc471ef5565b62dfd7dbb6c424
#
_entry.id   981e42fc471ef5565b62dfd7dbb6c424
#
_cell.length_a   1.000
_cell.length_b   1.000
_cell.length_c   1.000
_cell.angle_alpha   90.00
_cell.angle_beta   90.00
_cell.angle_gamma   90.00
#
_symmetry.space_group_name_H-M   'P 1'
#
loop_
_entity.id
_entity.type
_entity.pdbx_description
1 polymer ?
#
loop_
_entity_poly.entity_id
_entity_poly.type
_entity_poly.pdbx_seq_one_letter_code
_entity_poly.pdbx_strand_id
1 'polypeptide(L)'
;MRPILERYEWLKLKKTLLYAYDASPFYHRLFNKYHVKPRDITSFADMTKLPMTTPGDLQTDTRSFFCVPEQKFVKVFTTSGTTSKPKQAYFTQQDLDSIIFSSKTGMRLLYHVTPNDSVRLTFEEGYGTEIWGNRYCLERTFTEIGALTLVTGRLKIEDELKILLEYKPTIFMDVSSRINYLTNELKKIHDLDTLGITRILLGAEPTPKAMRKNIEKIWNTDVYMGYGTTELGLNLAGECEEKNGMHLTETNTLTEVIDPKTGEQLEDGEIGELVFTTFNREGMPFIRYRSNDLGRILPDRCPCGLPLKKLEIKGRTDDMLPIGAGDNLFTRMFDDILFGQPEVIEYQAIFERKEGKDHITIIAETSTITETLRKKIFIELMELPEINNGVHISNTVAPPLVQLVKPNTLDRNSLKARRLIDKRNLYD
;
A
#
# COMPACT_ATOMS: atom_id res chain seq x y z
N MET A 1 0.34 -12.94 26.76
CA MET A 1 0.05 -11.63 26.12
C MET A 1 -1.01 -11.76 25.01
N ARG A 2 -0.94 -12.76 24.11
CA ARG A 2 -1.94 -12.98 23.03
C ARG A 2 -3.39 -13.03 23.54
N PRO A 3 -3.77 -13.81 24.59
CA PRO A 3 -5.15 -13.85 25.08
C PRO A 3 -5.69 -12.50 25.59
N ILE A 4 -4.81 -11.61 26.08
CA ILE A 4 -5.22 -10.26 26.51
C ILE A 4 -5.57 -9.41 25.28
N LEU A 5 -4.78 -9.52 24.21
CA LEU A 5 -5.03 -8.82 22.94
C LEU A 5 -6.33 -9.29 22.29
N GLU A 6 -6.55 -10.59 22.23
CA GLU A 6 -7.80 -11.17 21.69
C GLU A 6 -9.05 -10.75 22.49
N ARG A 7 -8.93 -10.68 23.82
CA ARG A 7 -10.00 -10.13 24.66
C ARG A 7 -10.25 -8.65 24.37
N TYR A 8 -9.20 -7.87 24.16
CA TYR A 8 -9.31 -6.47 23.80
C TYR A 8 -9.99 -6.30 22.43
N GLU A 9 -9.54 -7.04 21.41
CA GLU A 9 -10.13 -7.03 20.07
C GLU A 9 -11.63 -7.38 20.13
N TRP A 10 -11.98 -8.43 20.88
CA TRP A 10 -13.36 -8.83 21.05
C TRP A 10 -14.25 -7.74 21.67
N LEU A 11 -13.77 -7.10 22.72
CA LEU A 11 -14.50 -5.99 23.37
C LEU A 11 -14.67 -4.79 22.43
N LYS A 12 -13.62 -4.46 21.67
CA LYS A 12 -13.66 -3.38 20.68
C LYS A 12 -14.60 -3.71 19.52
N LEU A 13 -14.54 -4.93 19.02
CA LEU A 13 -15.43 -5.41 17.96
C LEU A 13 -16.90 -5.25 18.37
N LYS A 14 -17.28 -5.81 19.52
CA LYS A 14 -18.68 -5.70 20.02
C LYS A 14 -19.15 -4.25 20.14
N LYS A 15 -18.30 -3.38 20.68
CA LYS A 15 -18.60 -1.94 20.80
C LYS A 15 -18.78 -1.31 19.43
N THR A 16 -17.90 -1.60 18.47
CA THR A 16 -17.95 -1.06 17.11
C THR A 16 -19.20 -1.51 16.37
N LEU A 17 -19.54 -2.81 16.45
CA LEU A 17 -20.73 -3.34 15.79
C LEU A 17 -22.01 -2.67 16.28
N LEU A 18 -22.16 -2.54 17.60
CA LEU A 18 -23.33 -1.90 18.21
C LEU A 18 -23.38 -0.42 17.80
N TYR A 19 -22.27 0.30 17.94
CA TYR A 19 -22.16 1.71 17.61
C TYR A 19 -22.51 1.99 16.14
N ALA A 20 -21.91 1.23 15.22
CA ALA A 20 -22.16 1.41 13.79
C ALA A 20 -23.61 1.07 13.41
N TYR A 21 -24.21 0.03 14.01
CA TYR A 21 -25.60 -0.31 13.78
C TYR A 21 -26.57 0.79 14.25
N ASP A 22 -26.30 1.40 15.41
CA ASP A 22 -27.17 2.40 15.99
C ASP A 22 -27.00 3.79 15.33
N ALA A 23 -25.78 4.16 14.93
CA ALA A 23 -25.44 5.52 14.50
C ALA A 23 -25.27 5.68 12.97
N SER A 24 -24.86 4.64 12.23
CA SER A 24 -24.65 4.75 10.78
C SER A 24 -25.91 4.35 10.00
N PRO A 25 -26.49 5.25 9.19
CA PRO A 25 -27.59 4.91 8.28
C PRO A 25 -27.25 3.74 7.33
N PHE A 26 -25.99 3.65 6.88
CA PHE A 26 -25.53 2.55 6.02
C PHE A 26 -25.59 1.20 6.74
N TYR A 27 -24.94 1.06 7.90
CA TYR A 27 -24.89 -0.21 8.62
C TYR A 27 -26.25 -0.61 9.18
N HIS A 28 -27.06 0.36 9.59
CA HIS A 28 -28.44 0.08 10.01
C HIS A 28 -29.24 -0.60 8.89
N ARG A 29 -29.23 -0.02 7.68
CA ARG A 29 -29.90 -0.59 6.50
C ARG A 29 -29.30 -1.92 6.10
N LEU A 30 -27.95 -2.01 6.06
CA LEU A 30 -27.24 -3.20 5.60
C LEU A 30 -27.53 -4.40 6.50
N PHE A 31 -27.42 -4.25 7.83
CA PHE A 31 -27.66 -5.35 8.78
C PHE A 31 -29.12 -5.78 8.79
N ASN A 32 -30.06 -4.84 8.72
CA ASN A 32 -31.48 -5.18 8.61
C ASN A 32 -31.82 -5.91 7.30
N LYS A 33 -31.21 -5.54 6.17
CA LYS A 33 -31.37 -6.22 4.87
C LYS A 33 -30.94 -7.69 4.94
N TYR A 34 -29.88 -7.99 5.70
CA TYR A 34 -29.36 -9.35 5.87
C TYR A 34 -29.90 -10.05 7.12
N HIS A 35 -30.88 -9.44 7.81
CA HIS A 35 -31.53 -9.99 9.02
C HIS A 35 -30.54 -10.36 10.14
N VAL A 36 -29.42 -9.65 10.27
CA VAL A 36 -28.40 -9.84 11.30
C VAL A 36 -28.35 -8.62 12.23
N LYS A 37 -28.12 -8.84 13.51
CA LYS A 37 -27.97 -7.79 14.51
C LYS A 37 -26.66 -7.95 15.27
N PRO A 38 -26.08 -6.87 15.85
CA PRO A 38 -24.85 -6.95 16.65
C PRO A 38 -24.88 -8.02 17.75
N ARG A 39 -26.03 -8.27 18.35
CA ARG A 39 -26.22 -9.29 19.41
C ARG A 39 -26.07 -10.74 18.91
N ASP A 40 -26.23 -10.97 17.61
CA ASP A 40 -26.12 -12.28 16.98
C ASP A 40 -24.66 -12.70 16.78
N ILE A 41 -23.72 -11.74 16.99
CA ILE A 41 -22.28 -11.96 16.92
C ILE A 41 -21.77 -12.24 18.34
N THR A 42 -21.56 -13.51 18.66
CA THR A 42 -21.18 -14.01 19.98
C THR A 42 -19.73 -14.52 20.04
N SER A 43 -19.10 -14.71 18.87
CA SER A 43 -17.70 -15.12 18.69
C SER A 43 -17.09 -14.50 17.43
N PHE A 44 -15.75 -14.58 17.26
CA PHE A 44 -15.10 -14.15 16.02
C PHE A 44 -15.60 -14.95 14.80
N ALA A 45 -15.90 -16.23 14.96
CA ALA A 45 -16.45 -17.06 13.90
C ALA A 45 -17.79 -16.55 13.36
N ASP A 46 -18.59 -15.86 14.20
CA ASP A 46 -19.87 -15.29 13.80
C ASP A 46 -19.71 -14.08 12.86
N MET A 47 -18.50 -13.55 12.69
CA MET A 47 -18.24 -12.44 11.76
C MET A 47 -18.68 -12.77 10.33
N THR A 48 -18.60 -14.03 9.94
CA THR A 48 -19.07 -14.51 8.63
C THR A 48 -20.56 -14.29 8.39
N LYS A 49 -21.37 -14.12 9.43
CA LYS A 49 -22.80 -13.78 9.33
C LYS A 49 -23.04 -12.33 8.88
N LEU A 50 -22.06 -11.45 9.11
CA LEU A 50 -22.15 -10.04 8.74
C LEU A 50 -21.87 -9.85 7.25
N PRO A 51 -22.67 -9.05 6.55
CA PRO A 51 -22.39 -8.68 5.17
C PRO A 51 -21.08 -7.88 5.06
N MET A 52 -20.44 -7.96 3.92
CA MET A 52 -19.24 -7.20 3.62
C MET A 52 -19.59 -5.80 3.16
N THR A 53 -18.69 -4.88 3.42
CA THR A 53 -18.68 -3.51 2.89
C THR A 53 -17.67 -3.44 1.75
N THR A 54 -18.02 -2.78 0.67
CA THR A 54 -17.16 -2.68 -0.53
C THR A 54 -16.69 -1.24 -0.79
N PRO A 55 -15.61 -1.06 -1.55
CA PRO A 55 -15.23 0.27 -2.05
C PRO A 55 -16.36 0.96 -2.86
N GLY A 56 -17.17 0.18 -3.60
CA GLY A 56 -18.32 0.68 -4.35
C GLY A 56 -19.42 1.27 -3.46
N ASP A 57 -19.68 0.65 -2.32
CA ASP A 57 -20.64 1.18 -1.35
C ASP A 57 -20.20 2.57 -0.85
N LEU A 58 -18.91 2.70 -0.51
CA LEU A 58 -18.33 3.96 -0.06
C LEU A 58 -18.39 5.06 -1.14
N GLN A 59 -18.11 4.72 -2.40
CA GLN A 59 -18.14 5.66 -3.53
C GLN A 59 -19.56 6.10 -3.88
N THR A 60 -20.55 5.23 -3.68
CA THR A 60 -21.96 5.47 -4.03
C THR A 60 -22.60 6.46 -3.05
N ASP A 61 -22.41 6.27 -1.75
CA ASP A 61 -23.03 7.11 -0.70
C ASP A 61 -22.14 7.20 0.54
N THR A 62 -21.05 7.98 0.44
CA THR A 62 -20.08 8.17 1.53
C THR A 62 -20.76 8.70 2.81
N ARG A 63 -21.74 9.61 2.67
CA ARG A 63 -22.37 10.24 3.84
C ARG A 63 -23.24 9.30 4.66
N SER A 64 -23.75 8.23 4.07
CA SER A 64 -24.52 7.24 4.82
C SER A 64 -23.69 6.44 5.83
N PHE A 65 -22.36 6.47 5.70
CA PHE A 65 -21.45 5.85 6.68
C PHE A 65 -21.25 6.70 7.94
N PHE A 66 -21.63 7.99 7.91
CA PHE A 66 -21.39 8.89 9.05
C PHE A 66 -22.15 8.42 10.29
N CYS A 67 -21.43 8.31 11.39
CA CYS A 67 -21.98 8.03 12.72
C CYS A 67 -22.12 9.29 13.59
N VAL A 68 -21.63 10.43 13.08
CA VAL A 68 -21.69 11.72 13.75
C VAL A 68 -22.15 12.80 12.77
N PRO A 69 -22.67 13.96 13.25
CA PRO A 69 -22.99 15.09 12.39
C PRO A 69 -21.79 15.56 11.57
N GLU A 70 -22.01 16.00 10.33
CA GLU A 70 -20.95 16.38 9.36
C GLU A 70 -20.00 17.45 9.93
N GLN A 71 -20.48 18.33 10.78
CA GLN A 71 -19.70 19.40 11.43
C GLN A 71 -18.65 18.89 12.43
N LYS A 72 -18.72 17.62 12.82
CA LYS A 72 -17.70 16.97 13.68
C LYS A 72 -16.44 16.54 12.91
N PHE A 73 -16.53 16.45 11.60
CA PHE A 73 -15.37 16.09 10.79
C PHE A 73 -14.43 17.28 10.62
N VAL A 74 -13.15 17.05 10.85
CA VAL A 74 -12.10 18.09 10.79
C VAL A 74 -11.15 17.87 9.60
N LYS A 75 -11.14 16.68 9.02
CA LYS A 75 -10.32 16.32 7.84
C LYS A 75 -11.09 15.39 6.91
N VAL A 76 -10.83 15.55 5.62
CA VAL A 76 -11.16 14.58 4.58
C VAL A 76 -9.88 14.22 3.85
N PHE A 77 -9.68 12.92 3.61
CA PHE A 77 -8.63 12.44 2.74
C PHE A 77 -9.25 11.69 1.57
N THR A 78 -8.56 11.74 0.43
CA THR A 78 -8.96 11.02 -0.78
C THR A 78 -7.93 9.97 -1.12
N THR A 79 -8.40 8.85 -1.69
CA THR A 79 -7.47 7.86 -2.25
C THR A 79 -6.94 8.37 -3.58
N SER A 80 -5.70 8.02 -3.93
CA SER A 80 -5.12 8.24 -5.26
C SER A 80 -5.81 7.33 -6.29
N GLY A 81 -7.06 7.62 -6.67
CA GLY A 81 -7.88 6.79 -7.55
C GLY A 81 -7.23 6.51 -8.90
N THR A 82 -6.48 5.41 -8.99
CA THR A 82 -5.77 5.04 -10.23
C THR A 82 -6.69 4.46 -11.30
N THR A 83 -7.84 3.92 -10.92
CA THR A 83 -8.75 3.16 -11.81
C THR A 83 -10.21 3.58 -11.75
N SER A 84 -10.61 4.37 -10.72
CA SER A 84 -12.01 4.76 -10.50
C SER A 84 -12.10 6.12 -9.82
N LYS A 85 -13.34 6.63 -9.60
CA LYS A 85 -13.57 7.85 -8.82
C LYS A 85 -12.89 7.76 -7.46
N PRO A 86 -12.08 8.77 -7.03
CA PRO A 86 -11.43 8.76 -5.73
C PRO A 86 -12.42 8.55 -4.59
N LYS A 87 -12.11 7.66 -3.66
CA LYS A 87 -12.88 7.47 -2.43
C LYS A 87 -12.56 8.60 -1.47
N GLN A 88 -13.55 9.04 -0.71
CA GLN A 88 -13.40 10.04 0.34
C GLN A 88 -13.53 9.36 1.70
N ALA A 89 -12.61 9.64 2.60
CA ALA A 89 -12.67 9.21 4.00
C ALA A 89 -12.64 10.45 4.91
N TYR A 90 -13.63 10.54 5.77
CA TYR A 90 -13.80 11.67 6.68
C TYR A 90 -13.35 11.28 8.09
N PHE A 91 -12.70 12.21 8.78
CA PHE A 91 -12.09 11.97 10.08
C PHE A 91 -12.47 13.05 11.08
N THR A 92 -12.92 12.63 12.25
CA THR A 92 -13.04 13.51 13.42
C THR A 92 -11.67 13.73 14.05
N GLN A 93 -11.58 14.68 15.00
CA GLN A 93 -10.34 14.85 15.76
C GLN A 93 -9.99 13.58 16.54
N GLN A 94 -10.98 12.92 17.14
CA GLN A 94 -10.76 11.65 17.87
C GLN A 94 -10.25 10.52 16.97
N ASP A 95 -10.77 10.43 15.74
CA ASP A 95 -10.27 9.46 14.75
C ASP A 95 -8.78 9.68 14.46
N LEU A 96 -8.41 10.94 14.20
CA LEU A 96 -7.01 11.31 13.91
C LEU A 96 -6.10 11.05 15.10
N ASP A 97 -6.52 11.41 16.31
CA ASP A 97 -5.72 11.19 17.52
C ASP A 97 -5.52 9.69 17.79
N SER A 98 -6.52 8.86 17.53
CA SER A 98 -6.40 7.39 17.62
C SER A 98 -5.40 6.83 16.60
N ILE A 99 -5.46 7.30 15.35
CA ILE A 99 -4.53 6.90 14.29
C ILE A 99 -3.10 7.30 14.66
N ILE A 100 -2.90 8.54 15.10
CA ILE A 100 -1.58 9.05 15.46
C ILE A 100 -1.01 8.34 16.69
N PHE A 101 -1.85 8.08 17.70
CA PHE A 101 -1.43 7.29 18.87
C PHE A 101 -0.93 5.89 18.47
N SER A 102 -1.66 5.22 17.59
CA SER A 102 -1.29 3.90 17.08
C SER A 102 -0.01 3.95 16.24
N SER A 103 0.12 4.96 15.36
CA SER A 103 1.33 5.19 14.57
C SER A 103 2.56 5.43 15.44
N LYS A 104 2.45 6.28 16.47
CA LYS A 104 3.55 6.51 17.44
C LYS A 104 3.98 5.22 18.12
N THR A 105 3.00 4.41 18.52
CA THR A 105 3.27 3.13 19.16
C THR A 105 4.02 2.20 18.19
N GLY A 106 3.54 2.07 16.95
CA GLY A 106 4.20 1.28 15.90
C GLY A 106 5.62 1.77 15.60
N MET A 107 5.81 3.08 15.40
CA MET A 107 7.13 3.68 15.14
C MET A 107 8.15 3.39 16.26
N ARG A 108 7.70 3.43 17.52
CA ARG A 108 8.57 3.12 18.67
C ARG A 108 8.86 1.63 18.78
N LEU A 109 7.85 0.77 18.61
CA LEU A 109 7.99 -0.67 18.81
C LEU A 109 8.73 -1.37 17.66
N LEU A 110 8.44 -0.97 16.41
CA LEU A 110 8.95 -1.66 15.23
C LEU A 110 10.24 -1.05 14.69
N TYR A 111 10.36 0.27 14.78
CA TYR A 111 11.48 1.00 14.18
C TYR A 111 12.35 1.72 15.23
N HIS A 112 12.07 1.54 16.53
CA HIS A 112 12.80 2.12 17.64
C HIS A 112 12.99 3.64 17.54
N VAL A 113 11.97 4.35 17.00
CA VAL A 113 12.01 5.81 16.86
C VAL A 113 11.97 6.47 18.23
N THR A 114 12.89 7.42 18.44
CA THR A 114 13.08 8.16 19.69
C THR A 114 13.07 9.67 19.45
N PRO A 115 13.02 10.51 20.51
CA PRO A 115 13.18 11.96 20.38
C PRO A 115 14.56 12.39 19.84
N ASN A 116 15.56 11.53 19.84
CA ASN A 116 16.89 11.80 19.31
C ASN A 116 16.99 11.60 17.79
N ASP A 117 15.94 11.07 17.17
CA ASP A 117 15.90 10.88 15.72
C ASP A 117 15.54 12.17 14.99
N SER A 118 16.04 12.26 13.77
CA SER A 118 15.69 13.28 12.79
C SER A 118 15.12 12.61 11.56
N VAL A 119 13.93 13.03 11.14
CA VAL A 119 13.15 12.35 10.11
C VAL A 119 12.95 13.23 8.90
N ARG A 120 13.37 12.77 7.72
CA ARG A 120 13.06 13.39 6.43
C ARG A 120 11.82 12.78 5.84
N LEU A 121 10.76 13.58 5.69
CA LEU A 121 9.50 13.22 5.00
C LEU A 121 9.39 13.97 3.69
N THR A 122 9.20 13.25 2.59
CA THR A 122 9.03 13.85 1.25
C THR A 122 7.62 13.69 0.68
N PHE A 123 6.67 13.18 1.47
CA PHE A 123 5.27 13.09 1.09
C PHE A 123 4.65 14.46 0.82
N GLU A 124 3.87 14.55 -0.23
CA GLU A 124 3.07 15.74 -0.57
C GLU A 124 1.68 15.68 0.08
N GLU A 125 1.00 16.83 0.12
CA GLU A 125 -0.36 16.94 0.70
C GLU A 125 -1.45 16.45 -0.24
N GLY A 126 -1.15 16.37 -1.55
CA GLY A 126 -2.10 15.95 -2.57
C GLY A 126 -1.64 16.33 -3.98
N TYR A 127 -2.47 16.01 -4.96
CA TYR A 127 -2.27 16.39 -6.36
C TYR A 127 -3.63 16.68 -7.03
N GLY A 128 -3.73 17.84 -7.69
CA GLY A 128 -4.99 18.26 -8.29
C GLY A 128 -6.10 18.42 -7.25
N THR A 129 -7.13 17.57 -7.32
CA THR A 129 -8.23 17.52 -6.34
C THR A 129 -8.08 16.44 -5.29
N GLU A 130 -6.98 15.69 -5.32
CA GLU A 130 -6.69 14.64 -4.34
C GLU A 130 -6.05 15.23 -3.08
N ILE A 131 -6.51 14.80 -1.90
CA ILE A 131 -6.01 15.23 -0.60
C ILE A 131 -5.48 13.99 0.12
N TRP A 132 -4.14 13.88 0.23
CA TRP A 132 -3.49 12.70 0.80
C TRP A 132 -3.25 12.87 2.31
N GLY A 133 -3.56 11.82 3.07
CA GLY A 133 -3.45 11.87 4.53
C GLY A 133 -2.06 11.56 5.08
N ASN A 134 -1.18 10.95 4.26
CA ASN A 134 0.10 10.43 4.74
C ASN A 134 0.98 11.50 5.37
N ARG A 135 1.20 12.63 4.68
CA ARG A 135 2.01 13.72 5.21
C ARG A 135 1.48 14.21 6.56
N TYR A 136 0.21 14.56 6.64
CA TYR A 136 -0.40 15.08 7.87
C TYR A 136 -0.26 14.14 9.05
N CYS A 137 -0.59 12.86 8.88
CA CYS A 137 -0.55 11.88 9.95
C CYS A 137 0.88 11.51 10.37
N LEU A 138 1.81 11.39 9.40
CA LEU A 138 3.20 11.05 9.69
C LEU A 138 3.95 12.21 10.34
N GLU A 139 3.77 13.45 9.86
CA GLU A 139 4.34 14.64 10.47
C GLU A 139 3.91 14.75 11.94
N ARG A 140 2.62 14.63 12.24
CA ARG A 140 2.14 14.60 13.63
C ARG A 140 2.70 13.43 14.42
N THR A 141 2.80 12.26 13.82
CA THR A 141 3.35 11.06 14.48
C THR A 141 4.78 11.32 14.98
N PHE A 142 5.66 11.81 14.12
CA PHE A 142 7.06 12.02 14.47
C PHE A 142 7.25 13.21 15.40
N THR A 143 6.56 14.32 15.16
CA THR A 143 6.62 15.49 16.06
C THR A 143 6.08 15.19 17.45
N GLU A 144 5.03 14.38 17.58
CA GLU A 144 4.51 13.94 18.89
C GLU A 144 5.37 12.86 19.57
N ILE A 145 6.24 12.17 18.83
CA ILE A 145 7.32 11.36 19.42
C ILE A 145 8.39 12.27 20.03
N GLY A 146 8.56 13.47 19.50
CA GLY A 146 9.62 14.43 19.85
C GLY A 146 10.79 14.40 18.86
N ALA A 147 10.70 13.66 17.75
CA ALA A 147 11.73 13.62 16.71
C ALA A 147 11.72 14.90 15.85
N LEU A 148 12.91 15.38 15.47
CA LEU A 148 13.02 16.49 14.52
C LEU A 148 12.46 16.07 13.16
N THR A 149 11.42 16.75 12.68
CA THR A 149 10.72 16.34 11.46
C THR A 149 10.88 17.37 10.35
N LEU A 150 11.51 16.97 9.25
CA LEU A 150 11.84 17.79 8.09
C LEU A 150 10.85 17.46 6.96
N VAL A 151 9.92 18.38 6.67
CA VAL A 151 8.84 18.19 5.69
C VAL A 151 8.84 19.30 4.65
N THR A 152 9.17 18.97 3.40
CA THR A 152 9.22 19.97 2.33
C THR A 152 8.48 19.56 1.05
N GLY A 153 7.93 18.33 0.99
CA GLY A 153 7.46 17.75 -0.27
C GLY A 153 8.64 17.43 -1.21
N ARG A 154 8.37 17.31 -2.52
CA ARG A 154 9.38 16.96 -3.53
C ARG A 154 10.28 18.16 -3.87
N LEU A 155 11.58 17.94 -3.79
CA LEU A 155 12.60 18.92 -4.15
C LEU A 155 13.37 18.48 -5.40
N LYS A 156 14.11 19.42 -5.97
CA LYS A 156 15.18 19.10 -6.94
C LYS A 156 16.29 18.33 -6.24
N ILE A 157 17.04 17.55 -7.01
CA ILE A 157 18.08 16.65 -6.47
C ILE A 157 19.13 17.39 -5.66
N GLU A 158 19.58 18.56 -6.16
CA GLU A 158 20.59 19.36 -5.48
C GLU A 158 20.09 19.95 -4.15
N ASP A 159 18.82 20.33 -4.09
CA ASP A 159 18.21 20.87 -2.87
C ASP A 159 17.90 19.75 -1.87
N GLU A 160 17.52 18.56 -2.35
CA GLU A 160 17.38 17.37 -1.48
C GLU A 160 18.72 17.02 -0.84
N LEU A 161 19.82 16.98 -1.63
CA LEU A 161 21.16 16.74 -1.09
C LEU A 161 21.56 17.77 -0.04
N LYS A 162 21.29 19.06 -0.26
CA LYS A 162 21.58 20.13 0.72
C LYS A 162 20.88 19.86 2.05
N ILE A 163 19.58 19.49 2.02
CA ILE A 163 18.82 19.15 3.24
C ILE A 163 19.45 17.96 3.95
N LEU A 164 19.80 16.89 3.23
CA LEU A 164 20.41 15.70 3.81
C LEU A 164 21.77 16.02 4.46
N LEU A 165 22.59 16.85 3.84
CA LEU A 165 23.89 17.27 4.37
C LEU A 165 23.78 18.24 5.56
N GLU A 166 22.83 19.17 5.53
CA GLU A 166 22.66 20.21 6.55
C GLU A 166 22.04 19.64 7.82
N TYR A 167 20.92 18.88 7.68
CA TYR A 167 20.14 18.41 8.83
C TYR A 167 20.48 16.99 9.28
N LYS A 168 21.18 16.22 8.46
CA LYS A 168 21.63 14.84 8.74
C LYS A 168 20.52 13.97 9.35
N PRO A 169 19.39 13.79 8.66
CA PRO A 169 18.32 12.96 9.19
C PRO A 169 18.79 11.52 9.41
N THR A 170 18.32 10.89 10.47
CA THR A 170 18.59 9.47 10.77
C THR A 170 17.58 8.55 10.12
N ILE A 171 16.41 9.06 9.77
CA ILE A 171 15.32 8.33 9.12
C ILE A 171 14.91 9.05 7.84
N PHE A 172 14.78 8.30 6.75
CA PHE A 172 14.21 8.79 5.50
C PHE A 172 12.92 8.02 5.19
N MET A 173 11.81 8.72 4.97
CA MET A 173 10.53 8.07 4.75
C MET A 173 9.79 8.64 3.53
N ASP A 174 9.44 7.76 2.58
CA ASP A 174 8.61 8.06 1.41
C ASP A 174 8.07 6.76 0.76
N VAL A 175 7.48 6.91 -0.42
CA VAL A 175 7.12 5.79 -1.30
C VAL A 175 8.37 5.19 -1.96
N SER A 176 8.32 3.92 -2.29
CA SER A 176 9.49 3.19 -2.82
C SER A 176 9.99 3.73 -4.17
N SER A 177 9.09 4.12 -5.07
CA SER A 177 9.46 4.70 -6.36
C SER A 177 10.24 6.01 -6.19
N ARG A 178 9.86 6.86 -5.23
CA ARG A 178 10.55 8.12 -4.94
C ARG A 178 11.93 7.89 -4.34
N ILE A 179 12.04 7.00 -3.33
CA ILE A 179 13.35 6.68 -2.74
C ILE A 179 14.27 6.02 -3.78
N ASN A 180 13.75 5.12 -4.61
CA ASN A 180 14.55 4.53 -5.70
C ASN A 180 15.05 5.59 -6.69
N TYR A 181 14.19 6.53 -7.09
CA TYR A 181 14.59 7.65 -7.94
C TYR A 181 15.69 8.50 -7.28
N LEU A 182 15.50 8.93 -6.03
CA LEU A 182 16.48 9.71 -5.27
C LEU A 182 17.81 8.95 -5.12
N THR A 183 17.75 7.66 -4.83
CA THR A 183 18.92 6.79 -4.75
C THR A 183 19.72 6.82 -6.06
N ASN A 184 19.05 6.69 -7.20
CA ASN A 184 19.71 6.65 -8.51
C ASN A 184 20.26 8.01 -8.95
N GLU A 185 19.63 9.11 -8.55
CA GLU A 185 20.11 10.44 -8.91
C GLU A 185 21.21 10.95 -7.94
N LEU A 186 20.99 10.80 -6.63
CA LEU A 186 21.92 11.29 -5.62
C LEU A 186 23.27 10.55 -5.65
N LYS A 187 23.26 9.22 -5.89
CA LYS A 187 24.52 8.42 -6.00
C LYS A 187 25.47 8.88 -7.10
N LYS A 188 24.98 9.69 -8.07
CA LYS A 188 25.82 10.25 -9.13
C LYS A 188 26.66 11.41 -8.65
N ILE A 189 26.25 12.07 -7.57
CA ILE A 189 26.82 13.33 -7.07
C ILE A 189 27.31 13.26 -5.63
N HIS A 190 26.95 12.21 -4.88
CA HIS A 190 27.36 12.03 -3.50
C HIS A 190 27.37 10.55 -3.09
N ASP A 191 28.21 10.19 -2.13
CA ASP A 191 28.27 8.86 -1.53
C ASP A 191 27.21 8.74 -0.43
N LEU A 192 26.15 7.97 -0.69
CA LEU A 192 24.94 8.00 0.13
C LEU A 192 25.09 7.31 1.52
N ASP A 193 26.06 6.39 1.66
CA ASP A 193 26.34 5.74 2.94
C ASP A 193 26.95 6.71 3.96
N THR A 194 27.50 7.84 3.50
CA THR A 194 28.09 8.87 4.36
C THR A 194 27.07 9.87 4.92
N LEU A 195 25.79 9.82 4.48
CA LEU A 195 24.75 10.77 4.89
C LEU A 195 24.17 10.49 6.29
N GLY A 196 24.50 9.33 6.91
CA GLY A 196 24.09 9.02 8.27
C GLY A 196 22.64 8.53 8.42
N ILE A 197 21.96 8.20 7.32
CA ILE A 197 20.64 7.57 7.36
C ILE A 197 20.78 6.15 7.95
N THR A 198 20.10 5.89 9.06
CA THR A 198 20.14 4.58 9.73
C THR A 198 18.96 3.70 9.41
N ARG A 199 17.85 4.28 8.92
CA ARG A 199 16.62 3.57 8.57
C ARG A 199 15.92 4.27 7.40
N ILE A 200 15.45 3.48 6.43
CA ILE A 200 14.56 3.95 5.37
C ILE A 200 13.20 3.27 5.56
N LEU A 201 12.13 4.05 5.68
CA LEU A 201 10.78 3.56 5.87
C LEU A 201 9.99 3.76 4.57
N LEU A 202 9.51 2.68 3.97
CA LEU A 202 8.77 2.70 2.72
C LEU A 202 7.31 2.29 2.95
N GLY A 203 6.40 2.92 2.23
CA GLY A 203 4.98 2.58 2.30
C GLY A 203 4.18 3.11 1.13
N ALA A 204 2.86 2.89 1.18
CA ALA A 204 1.86 3.34 0.22
C ALA A 204 1.91 2.67 -1.16
N GLU A 205 3.01 2.05 -1.57
CA GLU A 205 3.12 1.26 -2.80
C GLU A 205 3.97 0.00 -2.60
N PRO A 206 3.82 -1.03 -3.47
CA PRO A 206 4.66 -2.22 -3.42
C PRO A 206 6.13 -1.88 -3.63
N THR A 207 7.02 -2.58 -2.91
CA THR A 207 8.46 -2.47 -3.09
C THR A 207 9.01 -3.80 -3.58
N PRO A 208 9.45 -3.88 -4.85
CA PRO A 208 10.10 -5.08 -5.38
C PRO A 208 11.34 -5.45 -4.58
N LYS A 209 11.58 -6.74 -4.39
CA LYS A 209 12.73 -7.22 -3.59
C LYS A 209 14.07 -6.73 -4.12
N ALA A 210 14.24 -6.68 -5.45
CA ALA A 210 15.45 -6.20 -6.08
C ALA A 210 15.67 -4.69 -5.83
N MET A 211 14.62 -3.87 -5.94
CA MET A 211 14.65 -2.45 -5.63
C MET A 211 15.06 -2.22 -4.17
N ARG A 212 14.43 -2.93 -3.22
CA ARG A 212 14.76 -2.86 -1.80
C ARG A 212 16.23 -3.16 -1.53
N LYS A 213 16.74 -4.29 -2.05
CA LYS A 213 18.15 -4.68 -1.91
C LYS A 213 19.10 -3.65 -2.50
N ASN A 214 18.75 -3.03 -3.63
CA ASN A 214 19.56 -1.99 -4.25
C ASN A 214 19.62 -0.73 -3.36
N ILE A 215 18.50 -0.31 -2.80
CA ILE A 215 18.44 0.82 -1.85
C ILE A 215 19.27 0.49 -0.61
N GLU A 216 19.04 -0.65 0.04
CA GLU A 216 19.80 -1.09 1.24
C GLU A 216 21.32 -1.08 0.99
N LYS A 217 21.74 -1.59 -0.17
CA LYS A 217 23.17 -1.64 -0.55
C LYS A 217 23.77 -0.24 -0.74
N ILE A 218 23.08 0.68 -1.44
CA ILE A 218 23.62 1.98 -1.80
C ILE A 218 23.65 2.94 -0.61
N TRP A 219 22.63 2.89 0.25
CA TRP A 219 22.55 3.70 1.47
C TRP A 219 23.26 3.07 2.67
N ASN A 220 23.70 1.80 2.55
CA ASN A 220 24.26 0.99 3.63
C ASN A 220 23.37 1.03 4.89
N THR A 221 22.06 0.83 4.72
CA THR A 221 21.07 0.99 5.79
C THR A 221 19.93 -0.01 5.64
N ASP A 222 19.18 -0.21 6.72
CA ASP A 222 17.99 -1.04 6.72
C ASP A 222 16.79 -0.33 6.07
N VAL A 223 16.08 -1.05 5.21
CA VAL A 223 14.80 -0.63 4.64
C VAL A 223 13.67 -1.42 5.28
N TYR A 224 12.62 -0.74 5.72
CA TYR A 224 11.43 -1.33 6.34
C TYR A 224 10.19 -0.97 5.56
N MET A 225 9.24 -1.92 5.49
CA MET A 225 7.97 -1.74 4.80
C MET A 225 6.83 -1.48 5.77
N GLY A 226 5.94 -0.55 5.39
CA GLY A 226 4.67 -0.33 6.04
C GLY A 226 3.50 -0.49 5.07
N TYR A 227 2.37 -0.95 5.58
CA TYR A 227 1.12 -1.12 4.83
C TYR A 227 -0.02 -0.33 5.46
N GLY A 228 -0.85 0.26 4.62
CA GLY A 228 -2.04 0.95 5.04
C GLY A 228 -2.86 1.49 3.88
N THR A 229 -4.11 1.82 4.16
CA THR A 229 -5.04 2.44 3.20
C THR A 229 -5.62 3.72 3.80
N THR A 230 -5.95 4.68 2.96
CA THR A 230 -6.46 5.99 3.38
C THR A 230 -7.73 5.87 4.22
N GLU A 231 -8.69 5.06 3.76
CA GLU A 231 -9.99 4.91 4.41
C GLU A 231 -9.92 4.19 5.76
N LEU A 232 -8.99 3.25 5.92
CA LEU A 232 -8.87 2.45 7.15
C LEU A 232 -7.97 3.09 8.23
N GLY A 233 -7.25 4.16 7.90
CA GLY A 233 -6.47 4.92 8.89
C GLY A 233 -4.95 4.85 8.69
N LEU A 234 -4.49 4.59 7.46
CA LEU A 234 -3.11 4.76 6.96
C LEU A 234 -2.10 3.71 7.45
N ASN A 235 -2.07 3.35 8.75
CA ASN A 235 -1.06 2.47 9.31
C ASN A 235 -1.71 1.18 9.85
N LEU A 236 -1.83 0.18 8.98
CA LEU A 236 -2.45 -1.11 9.30
C LEU A 236 -1.43 -2.18 9.69
N ALA A 237 -0.22 -2.12 9.14
CA ALA A 237 0.85 -3.04 9.47
C ALA A 237 2.23 -2.45 9.18
N GLY A 238 3.28 -2.99 9.84
CA GLY A 238 4.67 -2.60 9.63
C GLY A 238 5.65 -3.73 9.94
N GLU A 239 6.77 -3.78 9.22
CA GLU A 239 7.85 -4.72 9.48
C GLU A 239 8.57 -4.40 10.79
N CYS A 240 9.15 -5.41 11.41
CA CYS A 240 10.18 -5.28 12.44
C CYS A 240 11.56 -5.64 11.86
N GLU A 241 12.59 -5.66 12.68
CA GLU A 241 13.97 -6.02 12.31
C GLU A 241 14.12 -7.38 11.62
N GLU A 242 13.22 -8.32 11.92
CA GLU A 242 13.22 -9.66 11.31
C GLU A 242 12.82 -9.64 9.82
N LYS A 243 12.15 -8.57 9.35
CA LYS A 243 11.70 -8.39 7.95
C LYS A 243 10.96 -9.62 7.37
N ASN A 244 10.28 -10.36 8.23
CA ASN A 244 9.52 -11.57 7.90
C ASN A 244 8.03 -11.35 8.10
N GLY A 245 7.43 -10.57 7.21
CA GLY A 245 6.05 -10.09 7.29
C GLY A 245 5.92 -8.82 8.14
N MET A 246 4.77 -8.19 8.06
CA MET A 246 4.45 -6.93 8.73
C MET A 246 3.51 -7.20 9.93
N HIS A 247 3.85 -6.72 11.10
CA HIS A 247 2.99 -6.81 12.28
C HIS A 247 1.74 -5.99 12.11
N LEU A 248 0.57 -6.61 12.30
CA LEU A 248 -0.74 -5.96 12.23
C LEU A 248 -0.96 -5.00 13.41
N THR A 249 -1.62 -3.89 13.15
CA THR A 249 -2.07 -2.93 14.16
C THR A 249 -3.39 -3.40 14.79
N GLU A 250 -3.37 -4.55 15.47
CA GLU A 250 -4.55 -5.22 16.04
C GLU A 250 -5.29 -4.41 17.11
N THR A 251 -4.69 -3.34 17.60
CA THR A 251 -5.38 -2.39 18.51
C THR A 251 -6.40 -1.50 17.78
N ASN A 252 -6.28 -1.36 16.47
CA ASN A 252 -7.12 -0.48 15.65
C ASN A 252 -7.95 -1.21 14.60
N THR A 253 -7.59 -2.44 14.25
CA THR A 253 -8.30 -3.22 13.23
C THR A 253 -8.33 -4.70 13.53
N LEU A 254 -9.46 -5.34 13.23
CA LEU A 254 -9.53 -6.79 13.01
C LEU A 254 -9.29 -7.06 11.53
N THR A 255 -8.42 -8.03 11.23
CA THR A 255 -8.10 -8.44 9.86
C THR A 255 -8.60 -9.86 9.62
N GLU A 256 -9.35 -10.05 8.55
CA GLU A 256 -9.80 -11.34 8.02
C GLU A 256 -9.16 -11.56 6.64
N VAL A 257 -8.98 -12.82 6.25
CA VAL A 257 -8.59 -13.21 4.88
C VAL A 257 -9.72 -14.03 4.29
N ILE A 258 -10.17 -13.69 3.10
CA ILE A 258 -11.30 -14.38 2.46
C ILE A 258 -10.94 -14.83 1.04
N ASP A 259 -11.61 -15.86 0.55
CA ASP A 259 -11.63 -16.15 -0.88
C ASP A 259 -12.34 -15.00 -1.62
N PRO A 260 -11.69 -14.35 -2.59
CA PRO A 260 -12.26 -13.17 -3.24
C PRO A 260 -13.52 -13.47 -4.08
N LYS A 261 -13.74 -14.75 -4.47
CA LYS A 261 -14.88 -15.18 -5.30
C LYS A 261 -16.06 -15.63 -4.44
N THR A 262 -15.81 -16.48 -3.43
CA THR A 262 -16.89 -17.04 -2.59
C THR A 262 -17.20 -16.17 -1.38
N GLY A 263 -16.23 -15.37 -0.90
CA GLY A 263 -16.33 -14.58 0.33
C GLY A 263 -16.17 -15.43 1.60
N GLU A 264 -15.82 -16.70 1.48
CA GLU A 264 -15.55 -17.58 2.61
C GLU A 264 -14.25 -17.20 3.30
N GLN A 265 -14.22 -17.30 4.63
CA GLN A 265 -13.02 -17.05 5.41
C GLN A 265 -11.98 -18.15 5.17
N LEU A 266 -10.74 -17.75 4.97
CA LEU A 266 -9.59 -18.64 4.79
C LEU A 266 -8.80 -18.79 6.09
N GLU A 267 -8.06 -19.89 6.21
CA GLU A 267 -7.18 -20.15 7.35
C GLU A 267 -5.88 -19.33 7.27
N ASP A 268 -5.23 -19.12 8.43
CA ASP A 268 -3.91 -18.46 8.49
C ASP A 268 -2.91 -19.23 7.60
N GLY A 269 -2.20 -18.53 6.71
CA GLY A 269 -1.28 -19.09 5.71
C GLY A 269 -1.84 -19.12 4.29
N GLU A 270 -3.14 -19.15 4.10
CA GLU A 270 -3.77 -19.12 2.78
C GLU A 270 -3.83 -17.69 2.22
N ILE A 271 -3.66 -17.57 0.90
CA ILE A 271 -3.70 -16.28 0.20
C ILE A 271 -5.14 -15.98 -0.21
N GLY A 272 -5.64 -14.82 0.22
CA GLY A 272 -6.96 -14.33 -0.14
C GLY A 272 -7.02 -12.81 -0.13
N GLU A 273 -8.22 -12.27 -0.24
CA GLU A 273 -8.47 -10.85 -0.11
C GLU A 273 -8.51 -10.44 1.36
N LEU A 274 -7.87 -9.32 1.66
CA LEU A 274 -7.83 -8.76 3.00
C LEU A 274 -9.10 -7.96 3.29
N VAL A 275 -9.74 -8.28 4.39
CA VAL A 275 -10.96 -7.63 4.88
C VAL A 275 -10.69 -7.06 6.27
N PHE A 276 -11.10 -5.80 6.48
CA PHE A 276 -10.81 -5.09 7.72
C PHE A 276 -12.07 -4.61 8.43
N THR A 277 -12.07 -4.76 9.77
CA THR A 277 -13.03 -4.07 10.64
C THR A 277 -12.27 -3.10 11.53
N THR A 278 -12.59 -1.81 11.45
CA THR A 278 -11.87 -0.77 12.22
C THR A 278 -12.39 -0.67 13.64
N PHE A 279 -11.48 -0.39 14.58
CA PHE A 279 -11.79 -0.02 15.96
C PHE A 279 -11.53 1.47 16.20
N ASN A 280 -12.05 2.01 17.28
CA ASN A 280 -11.79 3.39 17.73
C ASN A 280 -12.08 4.48 16.67
N ARG A 281 -12.97 4.20 15.72
CA ARG A 281 -13.44 5.14 14.70
C ARG A 281 -14.84 5.61 15.06
N GLU A 282 -14.98 6.92 15.41
CA GLU A 282 -16.29 7.48 15.74
C GLU A 282 -16.99 8.07 14.51
N GLY A 283 -16.24 8.63 13.57
CA GLY A 283 -16.80 9.32 12.42
C GLY A 283 -17.35 8.35 11.38
N MET A 284 -16.50 7.46 10.87
CA MET A 284 -16.79 6.48 9.83
C MET A 284 -16.15 5.14 10.17
N PRO A 285 -16.74 4.30 11.03
CA PRO A 285 -16.26 2.94 11.24
C PRO A 285 -16.49 2.09 9.97
N PHE A 286 -15.59 1.17 9.72
CA PHE A 286 -15.72 0.17 8.65
C PHE A 286 -15.87 -1.22 9.27
N ILE A 287 -16.84 -1.99 8.80
CA ILE A 287 -17.11 -3.36 9.23
C ILE A 287 -17.00 -4.27 8.02
N ARG A 288 -16.12 -5.27 8.11
CA ARG A 288 -15.82 -6.24 7.04
C ARG A 288 -15.60 -5.55 5.68
N TYR A 289 -14.76 -4.51 5.67
CA TYR A 289 -14.45 -3.73 4.47
C TYR A 289 -13.46 -4.49 3.59
N ARG A 290 -13.85 -4.78 2.38
CA ARG A 290 -13.01 -5.40 1.35
C ARG A 290 -12.00 -4.35 0.84
N SER A 291 -10.71 -4.66 0.99
CA SER A 291 -9.65 -3.72 0.60
C SER A 291 -9.26 -3.81 -0.88
N ASN A 292 -9.61 -4.89 -1.54
CA ASN A 292 -9.09 -5.33 -2.83
C ASN A 292 -7.57 -5.66 -2.78
N ASP A 293 -6.95 -5.68 -1.61
CA ASP A 293 -5.56 -6.12 -1.46
C ASP A 293 -5.53 -7.63 -1.19
N LEU A 294 -4.62 -8.33 -1.86
CA LEU A 294 -4.36 -9.75 -1.69
C LEU A 294 -3.22 -9.95 -0.69
N GLY A 295 -3.38 -10.89 0.22
CA GLY A 295 -2.38 -11.20 1.22
C GLY A 295 -2.73 -12.43 2.04
N ARG A 296 -1.94 -12.66 3.08
CA ARG A 296 -2.21 -13.74 4.06
C ARG A 296 -1.71 -13.35 5.43
N ILE A 297 -2.34 -13.90 6.46
CA ILE A 297 -1.82 -13.86 7.82
C ILE A 297 -0.81 -15.00 7.94
N LEU A 298 0.42 -14.70 8.39
CA LEU A 298 1.45 -15.70 8.59
C LEU A 298 1.20 -16.46 9.90
N PRO A 299 1.19 -17.81 9.89
CA PRO A 299 0.86 -18.61 11.07
C PRO A 299 1.94 -18.56 12.16
N ASP A 300 3.21 -18.35 11.77
CA ASP A 300 4.33 -18.42 12.67
C ASP A 300 4.50 -17.15 13.52
N ARG A 301 4.90 -17.32 14.76
CA ARG A 301 5.27 -16.21 15.63
C ARG A 301 6.55 -15.52 15.11
N CYS A 302 6.64 -14.20 15.35
CA CYS A 302 7.85 -13.47 15.01
C CYS A 302 8.94 -13.69 16.06
N PRO A 303 10.20 -13.92 15.65
CA PRO A 303 11.33 -13.99 16.57
C PRO A 303 11.57 -12.70 17.38
N CYS A 304 11.11 -11.54 16.90
CA CYS A 304 11.20 -10.26 17.63
C CYS A 304 10.45 -10.25 18.98
N GLY A 305 9.62 -11.28 19.25
CA GLY A 305 8.89 -11.45 20.50
C GLY A 305 7.57 -10.68 20.62
N LEU A 306 7.22 -9.82 19.67
CA LEU A 306 5.93 -9.13 19.65
C LEU A 306 4.78 -10.14 19.45
N PRO A 307 3.71 -10.07 20.26
CA PRO A 307 2.59 -11.02 20.19
C PRO A 307 1.59 -10.73 19.07
N LEU A 308 1.91 -9.81 18.16
CA LEU A 308 1.06 -9.37 17.07
C LEU A 308 1.09 -10.36 15.92
N LYS A 309 -0.05 -10.54 15.25
CA LYS A 309 -0.13 -11.29 13.99
C LYS A 309 0.72 -10.60 12.92
N LYS A 310 1.19 -11.39 11.95
CA LYS A 310 1.98 -10.89 10.82
C LYS A 310 1.20 -11.02 9.53
N LEU A 311 1.28 -10.00 8.69
CA LEU A 311 0.66 -9.91 7.38
C LEU A 311 1.72 -9.97 6.29
N GLU A 312 1.45 -10.72 5.21
CA GLU A 312 2.22 -10.66 3.96
C GLU A 312 1.30 -10.18 2.84
N ILE A 313 1.64 -9.05 2.21
CA ILE A 313 0.92 -8.52 1.03
C ILE A 313 1.43 -9.21 -0.23
N LYS A 314 0.50 -9.58 -1.11
CA LYS A 314 0.80 -10.27 -2.39
C LYS A 314 0.47 -9.44 -3.63
N GLY A 315 -0.32 -8.37 -3.50
CA GLY A 315 -0.75 -7.51 -4.60
C GLY A 315 -2.18 -7.02 -4.40
N ARG A 316 -2.86 -6.73 -5.50
CA ARG A 316 -4.26 -6.30 -5.50
C ARG A 316 -5.09 -7.15 -6.46
N THR A 317 -6.37 -7.28 -6.18
CA THR A 317 -7.31 -7.91 -7.13
C THR A 317 -7.44 -7.11 -8.42
N ASP A 318 -7.28 -5.76 -8.34
CA ASP A 318 -7.39 -4.84 -9.45
C ASP A 318 -6.11 -4.78 -10.32
N ASP A 319 -4.99 -5.30 -9.82
CA ASP A 319 -3.71 -5.34 -10.55
C ASP A 319 -3.60 -6.55 -11.49
N MET A 320 -4.67 -7.34 -11.58
CA MET A 320 -4.76 -8.47 -12.48
C MET A 320 -5.21 -7.99 -13.86
N LEU A 321 -4.36 -8.17 -14.86
CA LEU A 321 -4.68 -7.87 -16.25
C LEU A 321 -4.87 -9.18 -17.03
N PRO A 322 -6.08 -9.48 -17.51
CA PRO A 322 -6.28 -10.61 -18.41
C PRO A 322 -5.55 -10.36 -19.72
N ILE A 323 -4.89 -11.39 -20.26
CA ILE A 323 -4.15 -11.32 -21.51
C ILE A 323 -4.44 -12.54 -22.37
N GLY A 324 -4.44 -12.34 -23.69
CA GLY A 324 -4.51 -13.43 -24.66
C GLY A 324 -5.78 -14.26 -24.53
N ALA A 325 -5.64 -15.56 -24.37
CA ALA A 325 -6.74 -16.52 -24.31
C ALA A 325 -7.31 -16.76 -22.90
N GLY A 326 -6.95 -15.94 -21.91
CA GLY A 326 -7.48 -16.03 -20.55
C GLY A 326 -6.41 -16.15 -19.45
N ASP A 327 -5.14 -15.97 -19.81
CA ASP A 327 -4.05 -15.85 -18.83
C ASP A 327 -4.13 -14.50 -18.10
N ASN A 328 -3.45 -14.39 -16.96
CA ASN A 328 -3.47 -13.17 -16.13
C ASN A 328 -2.05 -12.70 -15.82
N LEU A 329 -1.77 -11.43 -16.09
CA LEU A 329 -0.55 -10.75 -15.70
C LEU A 329 -0.75 -9.91 -14.46
N PHE A 330 0.28 -9.82 -13.64
CA PHE A 330 0.29 -9.01 -12.41
C PHE A 330 1.49 -8.06 -12.42
N THR A 331 1.34 -6.88 -11.85
CA THR A 331 2.41 -5.86 -11.76
C THR A 331 3.72 -6.45 -11.24
N ARG A 332 3.66 -7.32 -10.24
CA ARG A 332 4.85 -7.94 -9.62
C ARG A 332 5.72 -8.75 -10.61
N MET A 333 5.11 -9.34 -11.66
CA MET A 333 5.86 -10.11 -12.66
C MET A 333 6.80 -9.21 -13.45
N PHE A 334 6.31 -8.03 -13.81
CA PHE A 334 7.13 -6.99 -14.44
C PHE A 334 8.12 -6.38 -13.46
N ASP A 335 7.72 -6.14 -12.21
CA ASP A 335 8.59 -5.61 -11.16
C ASP A 335 9.82 -6.49 -10.94
N ASP A 336 9.64 -7.81 -10.87
CA ASP A 336 10.73 -8.76 -10.65
C ASP A 336 11.73 -8.76 -11.83
N ILE A 337 11.25 -8.66 -13.07
CA ILE A 337 12.07 -8.58 -14.27
C ILE A 337 12.78 -7.23 -14.38
N LEU A 338 12.02 -6.14 -14.33
CA LEU A 338 12.53 -4.80 -14.64
C LEU A 338 13.47 -4.30 -13.54
N PHE A 339 13.09 -4.39 -12.27
CA PHE A 339 13.96 -4.00 -11.15
C PHE A 339 15.02 -5.05 -10.81
N GLY A 340 14.95 -6.24 -11.40
CA GLY A 340 16.05 -7.21 -11.44
C GLY A 340 17.26 -6.71 -12.23
N GLN A 341 17.06 -5.70 -13.10
CA GLN A 341 18.13 -5.02 -13.83
C GLN A 341 18.58 -3.77 -13.05
N PRO A 342 19.83 -3.70 -12.57
CA PRO A 342 20.32 -2.58 -11.76
C PRO A 342 20.28 -1.23 -12.46
N GLU A 343 20.22 -1.20 -13.78
CA GLU A 343 20.14 -0.01 -14.61
C GLU A 343 18.73 0.58 -14.69
N VAL A 344 17.69 -0.20 -14.38
CA VAL A 344 16.29 0.24 -14.47
C VAL A 344 15.93 1.07 -13.24
N ILE A 345 15.44 2.28 -13.48
CA ILE A 345 15.04 3.25 -12.47
C ILE A 345 13.53 3.17 -12.24
N GLU A 346 12.74 3.14 -13.33
CA GLU A 346 11.29 3.04 -13.32
C GLU A 346 10.81 2.51 -14.67
N TYR A 347 9.55 2.01 -14.74
CA TYR A 347 8.99 1.53 -15.98
C TYR A 347 7.47 1.75 -16.08
N GLN A 348 6.96 1.67 -17.31
CA GLN A 348 5.55 1.50 -17.60
C GLN A 348 5.36 0.35 -18.58
N ALA A 349 4.37 -0.50 -18.33
CA ALA A 349 3.89 -1.53 -19.24
C ALA A 349 2.53 -1.09 -19.78
N ILE A 350 2.46 -0.82 -21.08
CA ILE A 350 1.28 -0.34 -21.78
C ILE A 350 0.66 -1.50 -22.56
N PHE A 351 -0.62 -1.73 -22.32
CA PHE A 351 -1.40 -2.78 -22.99
C PHE A 351 -2.34 -2.15 -24.00
N GLU A 352 -2.28 -2.60 -25.24
CA GLU A 352 -3.14 -2.17 -26.34
C GLU A 352 -3.65 -3.39 -27.10
N ARG A 353 -4.81 -3.28 -27.77
CA ARG A 353 -5.32 -4.32 -28.67
C ARG A 353 -5.26 -3.82 -30.09
N LYS A 354 -4.52 -4.56 -30.95
CA LYS A 354 -4.35 -4.22 -32.37
C LYS A 354 -4.43 -5.51 -33.19
N GLU A 355 -5.16 -5.49 -34.28
CA GLU A 355 -5.31 -6.63 -35.21
C GLU A 355 -5.70 -7.94 -34.50
N GLY A 356 -6.58 -7.84 -33.48
CA GLY A 356 -7.07 -8.99 -32.72
C GLY A 356 -6.10 -9.56 -31.69
N LYS A 357 -4.89 -8.99 -31.53
CA LYS A 357 -3.89 -9.41 -30.55
C LYS A 357 -3.65 -8.37 -29.47
N ASP A 358 -3.27 -8.84 -28.29
CA ASP A 358 -2.78 -7.97 -27.22
C ASP A 358 -1.31 -7.61 -27.47
N HIS A 359 -0.99 -6.34 -27.40
CA HIS A 359 0.34 -5.78 -27.52
C HIS A 359 0.80 -5.23 -26.19
N ILE A 360 2.02 -5.61 -25.80
CA ILE A 360 2.68 -5.13 -24.57
C ILE A 360 3.85 -4.25 -24.96
N THR A 361 3.83 -2.99 -24.56
CA THR A 361 4.98 -2.10 -24.73
C THR A 361 5.55 -1.74 -23.36
N ILE A 362 6.79 -2.13 -23.11
CA ILE A 362 7.55 -1.73 -21.91
C ILE A 362 8.34 -0.48 -22.22
N ILE A 363 8.07 0.60 -21.49
CA ILE A 363 8.90 1.81 -21.49
C ILE A 363 9.69 1.81 -20.19
N ALA A 364 11.00 1.56 -20.25
CA ALA A 364 11.87 1.48 -19.09
C ALA A 364 12.83 2.69 -19.05
N GLU A 365 12.75 3.47 -17.98
CA GLU A 365 13.76 4.48 -17.67
C GLU A 365 15.02 3.80 -17.14
N THR A 366 16.16 4.09 -17.77
CA THR A 366 17.41 3.43 -17.44
C THR A 366 18.54 4.43 -17.31
N SER A 367 19.52 4.10 -16.43
CA SER A 367 20.77 4.89 -16.31
C SER A 367 21.65 4.76 -17.56
N THR A 368 21.55 3.64 -18.29
CA THR A 368 22.27 3.37 -19.54
C THR A 368 21.33 2.75 -20.57
N ILE A 369 21.39 3.22 -21.80
CA ILE A 369 20.61 2.70 -22.92
C ILE A 369 21.49 1.81 -23.76
N THR A 370 21.34 0.49 -23.67
CA THR A 370 22.12 -0.48 -24.43
C THR A 370 21.22 -1.53 -25.06
N GLU A 371 21.63 -2.06 -26.22
CA GLU A 371 20.93 -3.13 -26.89
C GLU A 371 20.97 -4.43 -26.08
N THR A 372 22.04 -4.64 -25.32
CA THR A 372 22.20 -5.80 -24.42
C THR A 372 21.13 -5.80 -23.33
N LEU A 373 20.92 -4.66 -22.66
CA LEU A 373 19.88 -4.51 -21.65
C LEU A 373 18.48 -4.71 -22.25
N ARG A 374 18.22 -4.11 -23.42
CA ARG A 374 16.94 -4.26 -24.12
C ARG A 374 16.62 -5.71 -24.44
N LYS A 375 17.62 -6.45 -24.99
CA LYS A 375 17.48 -7.88 -25.28
C LYS A 375 17.28 -8.72 -24.03
N LYS A 376 17.99 -8.42 -22.95
CA LYS A 376 17.86 -9.15 -21.68
C LYS A 376 16.44 -9.02 -21.12
N ILE A 377 15.90 -7.80 -21.03
CA ILE A 377 14.53 -7.57 -20.59
C ILE A 377 13.53 -8.31 -21.50
N PHE A 378 13.73 -8.25 -22.82
CA PHE A 378 12.85 -8.95 -23.76
C PHE A 378 12.84 -10.47 -23.52
N ILE A 379 14.02 -11.07 -23.33
CA ILE A 379 14.14 -12.53 -23.09
C ILE A 379 13.42 -12.91 -21.79
N GLU A 380 13.65 -12.18 -20.70
CA GLU A 380 13.00 -12.46 -19.40
C GLU A 380 11.47 -12.27 -19.47
N LEU A 381 10.97 -11.29 -20.24
CA LEU A 381 9.53 -11.16 -20.50
C LEU A 381 8.97 -12.36 -21.27
N MET A 382 9.71 -12.88 -22.24
CA MET A 382 9.32 -14.07 -23.01
C MET A 382 9.42 -15.36 -22.20
N GLU A 383 10.11 -15.38 -21.07
CA GLU A 383 10.11 -16.51 -20.13
C GLU A 383 8.86 -16.57 -19.26
N LEU A 384 8.05 -15.50 -19.19
CA LEU A 384 6.75 -15.54 -18.52
C LEU A 384 5.80 -16.47 -19.29
N PRO A 385 5.27 -17.53 -18.66
CA PRO A 385 4.39 -18.49 -19.34
C PRO A 385 3.18 -17.83 -20.01
N GLU A 386 2.61 -16.83 -19.39
CA GLU A 386 1.43 -16.10 -19.85
C GLU A 386 1.71 -15.36 -21.18
N ILE A 387 2.88 -14.77 -21.30
CA ILE A 387 3.31 -14.09 -22.54
C ILE A 387 3.75 -15.13 -23.58
N ASN A 388 4.57 -16.09 -23.17
CA ASN A 388 5.09 -17.12 -24.07
C ASN A 388 3.97 -17.92 -24.74
N ASN A 389 3.01 -18.41 -23.95
CA ASN A 389 1.85 -19.15 -24.45
C ASN A 389 0.98 -18.27 -25.39
N GLY A 390 0.79 -17.01 -25.01
CA GLY A 390 0.05 -16.04 -25.82
C GLY A 390 0.68 -15.82 -27.19
N VAL A 391 2.02 -15.76 -27.25
CA VAL A 391 2.79 -15.52 -28.49
C VAL A 391 2.89 -16.78 -29.35
N HIS A 392 3.28 -17.92 -28.76
CA HIS A 392 3.67 -19.10 -29.51
C HIS A 392 2.59 -20.19 -29.61
N ILE A 393 1.65 -20.25 -28.67
CA ILE A 393 0.62 -21.30 -28.64
C ILE A 393 -0.71 -20.77 -29.17
N SER A 394 -1.31 -19.76 -28.50
CA SER A 394 -2.62 -19.25 -28.85
C SER A 394 -2.58 -18.18 -29.95
N ASN A 395 -1.41 -17.59 -30.22
CA ASN A 395 -1.21 -16.48 -31.18
C ASN A 395 -2.11 -15.26 -30.91
N THR A 396 -2.45 -15.04 -29.65
CA THR A 396 -3.34 -13.96 -29.18
C THR A 396 -2.58 -12.77 -28.60
N VAL A 397 -1.26 -12.92 -28.40
CA VAL A 397 -0.36 -11.87 -27.91
C VAL A 397 0.75 -11.64 -28.94
N ALA A 398 1.09 -10.39 -29.20
CA ALA A 398 2.26 -10.03 -30.01
C ALA A 398 3.54 -10.08 -29.12
N PRO A 399 4.71 -10.37 -29.70
CA PRO A 399 5.97 -10.27 -28.95
C PRO A 399 6.11 -8.89 -28.28
N PRO A 400 6.54 -8.82 -27.00
CA PRO A 400 6.65 -7.55 -26.28
C PRO A 400 7.62 -6.58 -26.96
N LEU A 401 7.28 -5.30 -26.96
CA LEU A 401 8.18 -4.21 -27.40
C LEU A 401 8.86 -3.59 -26.15
N VAL A 402 10.19 -3.56 -26.15
CA VAL A 402 10.97 -2.94 -25.07
C VAL A 402 11.61 -1.65 -25.58
N GLN A 403 11.28 -0.52 -24.97
CA GLN A 403 11.83 0.80 -25.23
C GLN A 403 12.60 1.28 -24.01
N LEU A 404 13.89 1.52 -24.16
CA LEU A 404 14.72 2.11 -23.12
C LEU A 404 14.74 3.63 -23.32
N VAL A 405 14.45 4.38 -22.26
CA VAL A 405 14.39 5.84 -22.27
C VAL A 405 15.29 6.44 -21.18
N LYS A 406 15.63 7.71 -21.33
CA LYS A 406 16.44 8.45 -20.36
C LYS A 406 15.66 8.65 -19.04
N PRO A 407 16.35 8.81 -17.89
CA PRO A 407 15.73 9.21 -16.64
C PRO A 407 14.86 10.47 -16.80
N ASN A 408 13.78 10.56 -16.03
CA ASN A 408 12.78 11.66 -16.08
C ASN A 408 11.94 11.75 -17.37
N THR A 409 11.81 10.66 -18.11
CA THR A 409 10.89 10.57 -19.26
C THR A 409 9.47 10.24 -18.84
N LEU A 410 9.32 9.36 -17.82
CA LEU A 410 8.00 8.96 -17.30
C LEU A 410 7.46 10.03 -16.36
N ASP A 411 6.12 10.21 -16.42
CA ASP A 411 5.42 11.15 -15.54
C ASP A 411 5.43 10.66 -14.08
N ARG A 412 5.80 11.54 -13.17
CA ARG A 412 5.86 11.32 -11.72
C ARG A 412 4.92 12.21 -10.91
N ASN A 413 3.89 12.79 -11.56
CA ASN A 413 2.96 13.72 -10.92
C ASN A 413 1.90 13.04 -10.05
N SER A 414 2.00 11.73 -9.79
CA SER A 414 1.13 10.99 -8.87
C SER A 414 1.87 10.56 -7.60
N LEU A 415 1.12 10.28 -6.51
CA LEU A 415 1.71 9.73 -5.28
C LEU A 415 2.39 8.39 -5.55
N LYS A 416 1.78 7.54 -6.37
CA LYS A 416 2.24 6.19 -6.70
C LYS A 416 2.63 6.10 -8.17
N ALA A 417 3.65 5.29 -8.46
CA ALA A 417 4.00 4.98 -9.83
C ALA A 417 2.89 4.18 -10.52
N ARG A 418 2.44 4.65 -11.67
CA ARG A 418 1.49 3.92 -12.55
C ARG A 418 2.30 3.03 -13.49
N ARG A 419 2.50 1.78 -13.10
CA ARG A 419 3.33 0.84 -13.88
C ARG A 419 2.54 0.10 -14.94
N LEU A 420 1.27 -0.26 -14.69
CA LEU A 420 0.43 -0.89 -15.71
C LEU A 420 -0.58 0.12 -16.25
N ILE A 421 -0.63 0.24 -17.56
CA ILE A 421 -1.55 1.12 -18.28
C ILE A 421 -2.31 0.27 -19.31
N ASP A 422 -3.55 -0.08 -18.98
CA ASP A 422 -4.43 -0.78 -19.92
C ASP A 422 -5.20 0.25 -20.77
N LYS A 423 -4.95 0.23 -22.07
CA LYS A 423 -5.63 1.05 -23.08
C LYS A 423 -6.59 0.24 -23.95
N ARG A 424 -6.81 -1.03 -23.61
CA ARG A 424 -7.71 -1.89 -24.38
C ARG A 424 -9.14 -1.60 -23.98
N ASN A 425 -10.02 -1.43 -24.97
CA ASN A 425 -11.46 -1.49 -24.75
C ASN A 425 -11.86 -2.98 -24.72
N LEU A 426 -11.91 -3.58 -23.51
CA LEU A 426 -12.25 -5.00 -23.33
C LEU A 426 -13.76 -5.27 -23.46
N TYR A 427 -14.57 -4.23 -23.70
CA TYR A 427 -16.04 -4.28 -23.76
C TYR A 427 -16.62 -3.87 -25.12
N ASP A 428 -15.78 -3.77 -26.17
CA ASP A 428 -16.24 -3.56 -27.55
C ASP A 428 -16.31 -4.87 -28.31
#